data_e9de4736c96688bec3524227db39c634
#
_entry.id   e9de4736c96688bec3524227db39c634
#
_cell.length_a   1.000
_cell.length_b   1.000
_cell.length_c   1.000
_cell.angle_alpha   90.00
_cell.angle_beta   90.00
_cell.angle_gamma   90.00
#
_symmetry.space_group_name_H-M   'P 1'
#
loop_
_entity.id
_entity.type
_entity.pdbx_description
1 polymer ?
#
loop_
_entity_poly.entity_id
_entity_poly.type
_entity_poly.pdbx_seq_one_letter_code
_entity_poly.pdbx_strand_id
1 'polypeptide(L)'
;KAQGGTRSAEQEKEDMIRLEDQQKNACMIRSVNQKMRGGAIRAVLAPHPLTGVETEMSTKEDIEWACLAENERQFRQASDTPFMQPPLLGLVGPLGMGPAADSILRGDFDAPPGIDPYALKLIQHLKRPDNVTKASTQVDISLSITNHINGWKRAKEHTSSGRSGVHFGHFMAGAKHTGIATFDATMAQIPYQTGYSPKIWQHGVNVMLVKKKGDYRVSKLRAILLYEADFNQNNKQLGREMMYYAEDLKNIAPEQYGSRKNHTAIDHGLNKQLTFDLMRIKKKPGAVGSTDALSCYNRVVHSVASLAMRRQGVPPAPIICMFTTIQKLKHYIRTIFGDSELSFGGDLWAV
;
A
#
# COMPACT_ATOMS: atom_id res chain seq x y z
N LYS A 1 57.00 -28.36 9.14
CA LYS A 1 56.13 -28.30 10.33
C LYS A 1 55.37 -26.98 10.29
N ALA A 2 54.13 -26.99 9.81
CA ALA A 2 53.24 -25.85 9.88
C ALA A 2 52.70 -25.74 11.31
N GLN A 3 52.95 -24.62 11.97
CA GLN A 3 52.35 -24.29 13.25
C GLN A 3 50.89 -23.94 13.02
N GLY A 4 50.00 -24.87 13.34
CA GLY A 4 48.56 -24.60 13.42
C GLY A 4 48.28 -23.78 14.67
N GLY A 5 48.22 -22.45 14.54
CA GLY A 5 47.71 -21.58 15.59
C GLY A 5 46.22 -21.86 15.81
N THR A 6 45.82 -22.15 17.02
CA THR A 6 44.41 -22.27 17.44
C THR A 6 43.73 -20.92 17.20
N ARG A 7 42.69 -20.88 16.33
CA ARG A 7 41.86 -19.70 16.10
C ARG A 7 41.14 -19.33 17.40
N SER A 8 41.04 -18.05 17.68
CA SER A 8 40.29 -17.60 18.84
C SER A 8 38.77 -17.78 18.60
N ALA A 9 38.01 -17.99 19.66
CA ALA A 9 36.54 -18.12 19.57
C ALA A 9 35.87 -16.91 18.93
N GLU A 10 36.48 -15.73 19.03
CA GLU A 10 36.04 -14.49 18.32
C GLU A 10 36.26 -14.58 16.81
N GLN A 11 37.43 -15.08 16.39
CA GLN A 11 37.72 -15.27 14.96
C GLN A 11 36.81 -16.32 14.31
N GLU A 12 36.48 -17.40 15.02
CA GLU A 12 35.54 -18.39 14.54
C GLU A 12 34.10 -17.80 14.39
N LYS A 13 33.71 -16.95 15.32
CA LYS A 13 32.41 -16.26 15.28
C LYS A 13 32.34 -15.25 14.12
N GLU A 14 33.39 -14.49 13.87
CA GLU A 14 33.48 -13.56 12.72
C GLU A 14 33.48 -14.32 11.40
N ASP A 15 34.21 -15.42 11.29
CA ASP A 15 34.23 -16.27 10.10
C ASP A 15 32.85 -16.89 9.83
N MET A 16 32.12 -17.31 10.88
CA MET A 16 30.74 -17.81 10.74
C MET A 16 29.80 -16.73 10.23
N ILE A 17 29.86 -15.54 10.79
CA ILE A 17 29.02 -14.39 10.33
C ILE A 17 29.33 -14.06 8.86
N ARG A 18 30.62 -14.06 8.50
CA ARG A 18 31.06 -13.82 7.12
C ARG A 18 30.57 -14.90 6.15
N LEU A 19 30.57 -16.15 6.57
CA LEU A 19 30.08 -17.28 5.78
C LEU A 19 28.57 -17.22 5.59
N GLU A 20 27.81 -16.87 6.63
CA GLU A 20 26.37 -16.65 6.56
C GLU A 20 26.02 -15.49 5.61
N ASP A 21 26.75 -14.38 5.67
CA ASP A 21 26.54 -13.25 4.77
C ASP A 21 26.90 -13.60 3.32
N GLN A 22 27.94 -14.39 3.09
CA GLN A 22 28.27 -14.89 1.75
C GLN A 22 27.19 -15.84 1.21
N GLN A 23 26.65 -16.73 2.05
CA GLN A 23 25.55 -17.62 1.67
C GLN A 23 24.27 -16.85 1.38
N LYS A 24 23.94 -15.83 2.19
CA LYS A 24 22.80 -14.93 1.94
C LYS A 24 22.95 -14.19 0.62
N ASN A 25 24.14 -13.64 0.34
CA ASN A 25 24.43 -12.94 -0.91
C ASN A 25 24.36 -13.87 -2.12
N ALA A 26 24.88 -15.10 -2.01
CA ALA A 26 24.80 -16.10 -3.09
C ALA A 26 23.34 -16.55 -3.35
N CYS A 27 22.54 -16.74 -2.30
CA CYS A 27 21.12 -17.01 -2.40
C CYS A 27 20.36 -15.85 -3.08
N MET A 28 20.72 -14.60 -2.74
CA MET A 28 20.14 -13.41 -3.34
C MET A 28 20.40 -13.32 -4.85
N ILE A 29 21.67 -13.50 -5.27
CA ILE A 29 22.06 -13.49 -6.70
C ILE A 29 21.31 -14.58 -7.45
N ARG A 30 21.20 -15.80 -6.88
CA ARG A 30 20.41 -16.91 -7.47
C ARG A 30 18.93 -16.53 -7.57
N SER A 31 18.35 -15.87 -6.55
CA SER A 31 16.94 -15.49 -6.55
C SER A 31 16.62 -14.42 -7.57
N VAL A 32 17.52 -13.46 -7.80
CA VAL A 32 17.41 -12.45 -8.86
C VAL A 32 17.40 -13.13 -10.23
N ASN A 33 18.34 -14.06 -10.47
CA ASN A 33 18.42 -14.80 -11.72
C ASN A 33 17.24 -15.78 -11.94
N GLN A 34 16.66 -16.33 -10.86
CA GLN A 34 15.50 -17.22 -10.95
C GLN A 34 14.17 -16.47 -11.10
N LYS A 35 14.05 -15.26 -10.56
CA LYS A 35 12.82 -14.44 -10.68
C LYS A 35 12.52 -14.00 -12.10
N MET A 36 13.50 -13.90 -12.96
CA MET A 36 13.26 -13.70 -14.40
C MET A 36 12.57 -14.89 -15.07
N ARG A 37 12.46 -16.07 -14.42
CA ARG A 37 11.85 -17.30 -14.96
C ARG A 37 10.50 -17.68 -14.35
N GLY A 38 10.06 -17.04 -13.26
CA GLY A 38 8.89 -17.48 -12.50
C GLY A 38 7.79 -16.44 -12.39
N GLY A 39 6.67 -16.63 -13.06
CA GLY A 39 5.42 -15.91 -12.83
C GLY A 39 5.09 -14.77 -13.78
N ALA A 40 5.97 -14.40 -14.70
CA ALA A 40 5.62 -13.42 -15.73
C ALA A 40 4.60 -14.01 -16.72
N ILE A 41 3.56 -13.26 -17.04
CA ILE A 41 2.50 -13.68 -17.96
C ILE A 41 3.07 -13.81 -19.37
N ARG A 42 2.78 -14.93 -20.01
CA ARG A 42 3.21 -15.27 -21.39
C ARG A 42 2.07 -15.16 -22.40
N ALA A 43 0.82 -15.29 -21.94
CA ALA A 43 -0.37 -15.13 -22.72
C ALA A 43 -1.53 -14.76 -21.80
N VAL A 44 -2.51 -14.05 -22.32
CA VAL A 44 -3.76 -13.71 -21.65
C VAL A 44 -4.94 -13.97 -22.56
N LEU A 45 -6.09 -14.26 -21.97
CA LEU A 45 -7.37 -14.26 -22.69
C LEU A 45 -8.03 -12.90 -22.44
N ALA A 46 -8.31 -12.18 -23.50
CA ALA A 46 -8.97 -10.86 -23.43
C ALA A 46 -9.93 -10.67 -24.61
N PRO A 47 -10.94 -9.80 -24.48
CA PRO A 47 -11.78 -9.42 -25.59
C PRO A 47 -10.95 -8.74 -26.68
N HIS A 48 -11.06 -9.22 -27.91
CA HIS A 48 -10.38 -8.61 -29.05
C HIS A 48 -10.95 -7.21 -29.29
N PRO A 49 -10.12 -6.18 -29.49
CA PRO A 49 -10.56 -4.78 -29.55
C PRO A 49 -11.61 -4.49 -30.65
N LEU A 50 -11.56 -5.23 -31.76
CA LEU A 50 -12.47 -5.02 -32.89
C LEU A 50 -13.71 -5.91 -32.85
N THR A 51 -13.59 -7.15 -32.36
CA THR A 51 -14.68 -8.14 -32.44
C THR A 51 -15.36 -8.40 -31.09
N GLY A 52 -14.78 -8.02 -29.99
CA GLY A 52 -15.26 -8.32 -28.64
C GLY A 52 -15.17 -9.80 -28.24
N VAL A 53 -14.70 -10.69 -29.12
CA VAL A 53 -14.57 -12.12 -28.85
C VAL A 53 -13.34 -12.38 -27.99
N GLU A 54 -13.47 -13.21 -26.93
CA GLU A 54 -12.33 -13.64 -26.13
C GLU A 54 -11.31 -14.35 -27.00
N THR A 55 -10.09 -13.80 -27.09
CA THR A 55 -9.00 -14.28 -27.92
C THR A 55 -7.75 -14.43 -27.08
N GLU A 56 -6.95 -15.45 -27.35
CA GLU A 56 -5.64 -15.61 -26.74
C GLU A 56 -4.65 -14.60 -27.35
N MET A 57 -4.06 -13.79 -26.48
CA MET A 57 -3.07 -12.77 -26.81
C MET A 57 -1.72 -13.22 -26.27
N SER A 58 -0.73 -13.38 -27.15
CA SER A 58 0.61 -13.91 -26.83
C SER A 58 1.76 -13.03 -27.32
N THR A 59 1.48 -11.99 -28.14
CA THR A 59 2.49 -11.00 -28.48
C THR A 59 2.73 -10.02 -27.35
N LYS A 60 3.87 -9.35 -27.33
CA LYS A 60 4.21 -8.34 -26.33
C LYS A 60 3.14 -7.25 -26.30
N GLU A 61 2.86 -6.71 -27.47
CA GLU A 61 1.98 -5.56 -27.67
C GLU A 61 0.54 -5.86 -27.22
N ASP A 62 0.03 -7.04 -27.60
CA ASP A 62 -1.34 -7.46 -27.27
C ASP A 62 -1.50 -7.71 -25.76
N ILE A 63 -0.53 -8.39 -25.13
CA ILE A 63 -0.55 -8.65 -23.67
C ILE A 63 -0.49 -7.32 -22.90
N GLU A 64 0.43 -6.42 -23.29
CA GLU A 64 0.57 -5.12 -22.65
C GLU A 64 -0.71 -4.30 -22.80
N TRP A 65 -1.25 -4.22 -24.00
CA TRP A 65 -2.51 -3.53 -24.27
C TRP A 65 -3.67 -4.06 -23.41
N ALA A 66 -3.89 -5.37 -23.44
CA ALA A 66 -4.99 -6.01 -22.72
C ALA A 66 -4.90 -5.79 -21.21
N CYS A 67 -3.69 -5.94 -20.65
CA CYS A 67 -3.46 -5.76 -19.22
C CYS A 67 -3.57 -4.29 -18.79
N LEU A 68 -3.07 -3.34 -19.60
CA LEU A 68 -3.20 -1.91 -19.32
C LEU A 68 -4.67 -1.46 -19.35
N ALA A 69 -5.41 -1.85 -20.38
CA ALA A 69 -6.82 -1.50 -20.52
C ALA A 69 -7.68 -2.05 -19.36
N GLU A 70 -7.47 -3.30 -18.96
CA GLU A 70 -8.19 -3.89 -17.83
C GLU A 70 -7.80 -3.22 -16.50
N ASN A 71 -6.53 -2.93 -16.27
CA ASN A 71 -6.09 -2.25 -15.05
C ASN A 71 -6.64 -0.82 -14.97
N GLU A 72 -6.64 -0.08 -16.09
CA GLU A 72 -7.23 1.25 -16.16
C GLU A 72 -8.71 1.21 -15.78
N ARG A 73 -9.48 0.27 -16.36
CA ARG A 73 -10.89 0.06 -16.02
C ARG A 73 -11.09 -0.28 -14.54
N GLN A 74 -10.22 -1.12 -13.97
CA GLN A 74 -10.32 -1.52 -12.56
C GLN A 74 -9.94 -0.39 -11.60
N PHE A 75 -8.93 0.42 -11.92
CA PHE A 75 -8.48 1.49 -11.03
C PHE A 75 -9.36 2.74 -11.11
N ARG A 76 -10.22 2.89 -12.10
CA ARG A 76 -11.20 3.99 -12.21
C ARG A 76 -12.53 3.74 -11.49
N GLN A 77 -12.67 2.66 -10.74
CA GLN A 77 -13.95 2.29 -10.09
C GLN A 77 -14.44 3.28 -9.01
N ALA A 78 -13.57 4.15 -8.51
CA ALA A 78 -13.94 5.19 -7.55
C ALA A 78 -14.57 6.42 -8.22
N SER A 79 -14.41 6.60 -9.54
CA SER A 79 -14.88 7.78 -10.29
C SER A 79 -16.39 8.00 -10.24
N ASP A 80 -17.15 6.91 -10.11
CA ASP A 80 -18.63 6.94 -10.08
C ASP A 80 -19.21 7.20 -8.68
N THR A 81 -18.35 7.38 -7.68
CA THR A 81 -18.80 7.62 -6.31
C THR A 81 -19.25 9.07 -6.11
N PRO A 82 -20.17 9.35 -5.17
CA PRO A 82 -20.64 10.72 -4.90
C PRO A 82 -19.50 11.69 -4.54
N PHE A 83 -18.39 11.21 -3.99
CA PHE A 83 -17.22 12.03 -3.62
C PHE A 83 -16.40 12.49 -4.83
N MET A 84 -16.57 11.85 -5.97
CA MET A 84 -15.93 12.21 -7.23
C MET A 84 -16.87 12.98 -8.17
N GLN A 85 -18.06 13.35 -7.69
CA GLN A 85 -19.08 14.11 -8.42
C GLN A 85 -19.45 15.41 -7.67
N PRO A 86 -19.96 16.45 -8.38
CA PRO A 86 -20.53 17.59 -7.70
C PRO A 86 -21.74 17.19 -6.83
N PRO A 87 -21.97 17.87 -5.69
CA PRO A 87 -21.17 18.97 -5.16
C PRO A 87 -19.94 18.54 -4.34
N LEU A 88 -19.86 17.26 -3.92
CA LEU A 88 -18.83 16.79 -2.98
C LEU A 88 -17.40 16.91 -3.51
N LEU A 89 -17.20 16.69 -4.80
CA LEU A 89 -15.88 16.88 -5.42
C LEU A 89 -15.34 18.31 -5.22
N GLY A 90 -16.18 19.32 -5.38
CA GLY A 90 -15.79 20.72 -5.15
C GLY A 90 -15.58 21.06 -3.69
N LEU A 91 -16.38 20.47 -2.79
CA LEU A 91 -16.36 20.75 -1.36
C LEU A 91 -15.20 20.05 -0.63
N VAL A 92 -14.98 18.78 -0.96
CA VAL A 92 -13.98 17.94 -0.32
C VAL A 92 -12.64 17.99 -1.06
N GLY A 93 -12.68 18.15 -2.38
CA GLY A 93 -11.50 18.10 -3.25
C GLY A 93 -10.94 16.68 -3.42
N PRO A 94 -10.12 16.45 -4.45
CA PRO A 94 -9.59 15.12 -4.78
C PRO A 94 -8.65 14.55 -3.71
N LEU A 95 -8.02 15.43 -2.94
CA LEU A 95 -7.10 15.09 -1.85
C LEU A 95 -7.74 15.17 -0.46
N GLY A 96 -9.04 15.42 -0.33
CA GLY A 96 -9.67 15.61 0.97
C GLY A 96 -9.21 16.88 1.70
N MET A 97 -8.79 17.90 0.94
CA MET A 97 -8.25 19.18 1.43
C MET A 97 -9.08 20.38 0.92
N GLY A 98 -10.29 20.12 0.40
CA GLY A 98 -11.17 21.16 -0.08
C GLY A 98 -11.77 22.02 1.02
N PRO A 99 -12.55 23.07 0.67
CA PRO A 99 -13.03 24.07 1.62
C PRO A 99 -13.91 23.51 2.74
N ALA A 100 -14.61 22.40 2.52
CA ALA A 100 -15.43 21.75 3.55
C ALA A 100 -14.67 20.74 4.42
N ALA A 101 -13.43 20.42 4.10
CA ALA A 101 -12.70 19.35 4.76
C ALA A 101 -12.55 19.55 6.27
N ASP A 102 -12.27 20.79 6.71
CA ASP A 102 -12.09 21.11 8.13
C ASP A 102 -13.41 21.14 8.89
N SER A 103 -14.51 21.63 8.30
CA SER A 103 -15.84 21.58 8.91
C SER A 103 -16.34 20.15 9.06
N ILE A 104 -16.09 19.28 8.08
CA ILE A 104 -16.36 17.84 8.19
C ILE A 104 -15.62 17.24 9.40
N LEU A 105 -14.34 17.53 9.52
CA LEU A 105 -13.52 16.99 10.62
C LEU A 105 -13.90 17.59 12.00
N ARG A 106 -14.42 18.79 12.07
CA ARG A 106 -14.98 19.36 13.31
C ARG A 106 -16.39 18.82 13.62
N GLY A 107 -17.11 18.32 12.61
CA GLY A 107 -18.47 17.84 12.73
C GLY A 107 -19.54 18.94 12.65
N ASP A 108 -19.18 20.12 12.13
CA ASP A 108 -20.05 21.27 11.91
C ASP A 108 -20.32 21.55 10.41
N PHE A 109 -20.11 20.54 9.57
CA PHE A 109 -20.38 20.62 8.13
C PHE A 109 -21.85 20.80 7.85
N ASP A 110 -22.21 21.97 7.30
CA ASP A 110 -23.56 22.25 6.78
C ASP A 110 -23.67 21.74 5.34
N ALA A 111 -24.46 20.70 5.17
CA ALA A 111 -24.55 19.98 3.92
C ALA A 111 -25.50 20.70 2.94
N PRO A 112 -25.06 21.12 1.75
CA PRO A 112 -25.95 21.66 0.75
C PRO A 112 -26.95 20.58 0.28
N PRO A 113 -28.12 21.00 -0.26
CA PRO A 113 -29.08 20.07 -0.80
C PRO A 113 -28.51 19.27 -1.98
N GLY A 114 -28.99 18.03 -2.15
CA GLY A 114 -28.60 17.17 -3.27
C GLY A 114 -27.41 16.24 -2.99
N ILE A 115 -26.87 16.23 -1.77
CA ILE A 115 -25.87 15.22 -1.39
C ILE A 115 -26.55 13.86 -1.18
N ASP A 116 -25.92 12.80 -1.70
CA ASP A 116 -26.36 11.42 -1.48
C ASP A 116 -26.47 11.12 0.02
N PRO A 117 -27.57 10.55 0.52
CA PRO A 117 -27.81 10.32 1.95
C PRO A 117 -26.78 9.39 2.58
N TYR A 118 -26.27 8.40 1.86
CA TYR A 118 -25.23 7.49 2.37
C TYR A 118 -23.86 8.19 2.44
N ALA A 119 -23.54 9.03 1.45
CA ALA A 119 -22.34 9.86 1.50
C ALA A 119 -22.41 10.84 2.68
N LEU A 120 -23.56 11.48 2.92
CA LEU A 120 -23.76 12.36 4.07
C LEU A 120 -23.58 11.62 5.41
N LYS A 121 -24.16 10.43 5.52
CA LYS A 121 -23.97 9.58 6.71
C LYS A 121 -22.51 9.22 6.93
N LEU A 122 -21.76 8.90 5.87
CA LEU A 122 -20.33 8.65 5.96
C LEU A 122 -19.56 9.89 6.43
N ILE A 123 -19.88 11.07 5.87
CA ILE A 123 -19.28 12.36 6.27
C ILE A 123 -19.46 12.62 7.76
N GLN A 124 -20.64 12.35 8.33
CA GLN A 124 -20.90 12.52 9.77
C GLN A 124 -19.99 11.65 10.64
N HIS A 125 -19.60 10.44 10.16
CA HIS A 125 -18.66 9.57 10.84
C HIS A 125 -17.18 10.01 10.72
N LEU A 126 -16.87 10.99 9.88
CA LEU A 126 -15.51 11.52 9.72
C LEU A 126 -15.17 12.61 10.75
N LYS A 127 -16.10 13.01 11.63
CA LYS A 127 -15.79 13.88 12.76
C LYS A 127 -14.62 13.33 13.57
N ARG A 128 -13.66 14.20 13.91
CA ARG A 128 -12.54 13.84 14.79
C ARG A 128 -13.04 13.42 16.16
N PRO A 129 -12.45 12.40 16.78
CA PRO A 129 -12.64 12.14 18.21
C PRO A 129 -12.11 13.31 19.04
N ASP A 130 -12.76 13.60 20.16
CA ASP A 130 -12.41 14.75 21.00
C ASP A 130 -10.97 14.68 21.56
N ASN A 131 -10.43 13.47 21.72
CA ASN A 131 -9.05 13.23 22.15
C ASN A 131 -7.99 13.47 21.04
N VAL A 132 -8.40 13.76 19.80
CA VAL A 132 -7.51 14.06 18.64
C VAL A 132 -7.54 15.56 18.27
N THR A 133 -8.28 16.39 19.01
CA THR A 133 -8.50 17.81 18.65
C THR A 133 -7.33 18.73 18.98
N LYS A 134 -6.44 18.34 19.91
CA LYS A 134 -5.32 19.17 20.36
C LYS A 134 -4.13 19.08 19.41
N ALA A 135 -3.43 20.18 19.17
CA ALA A 135 -2.22 20.20 18.34
C ALA A 135 -1.12 19.25 18.85
N SER A 136 -1.08 18.99 20.17
CA SER A 136 -0.18 18.01 20.80
C SER A 136 -0.55 16.56 20.51
N THR A 137 -1.64 16.28 19.82
CA THR A 137 -2.16 14.95 19.52
C THR A 137 -2.11 14.64 18.03
N GLN A 138 -1.04 15.05 17.35
CA GLN A 138 -0.79 14.66 15.97
C GLN A 138 0.13 13.44 15.91
N VAL A 139 -0.09 12.61 14.87
CA VAL A 139 0.81 11.50 14.57
C VAL A 139 2.21 12.05 14.30
N ASP A 140 3.21 11.51 14.98
CA ASP A 140 4.61 11.87 14.73
C ASP A 140 5.05 11.34 13.36
N ILE A 141 5.35 12.27 12.46
CA ILE A 141 5.84 11.99 11.12
C ILE A 141 7.35 12.14 11.00
N SER A 142 8.05 12.43 12.11
CA SER A 142 9.49 12.57 12.10
C SER A 142 10.18 11.23 11.80
N LEU A 143 11.11 11.26 10.86
CA LEU A 143 11.90 10.10 10.51
C LEU A 143 13.31 10.25 11.11
N SER A 144 13.46 9.84 12.38
CA SER A 144 14.81 9.80 12.97
C SER A 144 15.70 8.80 12.23
N ILE A 145 17.02 9.06 12.24
CA ILE A 145 18.01 8.14 11.65
C ILE A 145 17.85 6.72 12.23
N THR A 146 17.61 6.60 13.52
CA THR A 146 17.38 5.32 14.19
C THR A 146 16.12 4.62 13.66
N ASN A 147 15.02 5.34 13.48
CA ASN A 147 13.78 4.78 12.93
C ASN A 147 13.96 4.36 11.47
N HIS A 148 14.69 5.16 10.68
CA HIS A 148 15.05 4.83 9.30
C HIS A 148 15.86 3.54 9.22
N ILE A 149 16.97 3.44 9.95
CA ILE A 149 17.81 2.23 10.02
C ILE A 149 16.98 1.02 10.45
N ASN A 150 16.20 1.12 11.53
CA ASN A 150 15.37 0.04 12.03
C ASN A 150 14.26 -0.36 11.05
N GLY A 151 13.75 0.59 10.28
CA GLY A 151 12.80 0.33 9.20
C GLY A 151 13.39 -0.59 8.13
N TRP A 152 14.60 -0.27 7.66
CA TRP A 152 15.28 -1.07 6.64
C TRP A 152 15.81 -2.40 7.15
N LYS A 153 16.27 -2.50 8.40
CA LYS A 153 16.63 -3.80 9.02
C LYS A 153 15.50 -4.82 9.00
N ARG A 154 14.24 -4.37 9.01
CA ARG A 154 13.06 -5.23 8.98
C ARG A 154 12.51 -5.46 7.56
N ALA A 155 13.09 -4.83 6.56
CA ALA A 155 12.69 -5.02 5.17
C ALA A 155 13.11 -6.42 4.68
N LYS A 156 12.33 -6.97 3.74
CA LYS A 156 12.67 -8.24 3.09
C LYS A 156 13.40 -7.92 1.80
N GLU A 157 14.65 -8.30 1.71
CA GLU A 157 15.53 -8.00 0.58
C GLU A 157 15.01 -8.50 -0.77
N HIS A 158 14.36 -9.66 -0.78
CA HIS A 158 13.77 -10.24 -1.98
C HIS A 158 12.45 -9.58 -2.43
N THR A 159 12.01 -8.50 -1.78
CA THR A 159 10.83 -7.73 -2.21
C THR A 159 11.14 -7.02 -3.53
N SER A 160 10.28 -7.19 -4.52
CA SER A 160 10.42 -6.49 -5.80
C SER A 160 10.26 -4.98 -5.62
N SER A 161 11.06 -4.21 -6.33
CA SER A 161 11.00 -2.75 -6.36
C SER A 161 10.26 -2.22 -7.58
N GLY A 162 10.07 -0.89 -7.62
CA GLY A 162 9.48 -0.18 -8.73
C GLY A 162 10.32 -0.17 -10.00
N ARG A 163 10.05 0.81 -10.87
CA ARG A 163 10.64 0.91 -12.20
C ARG A 163 12.09 1.36 -12.21
N SER A 164 12.54 2.13 -11.21
CA SER A 164 13.91 2.60 -11.12
C SER A 164 14.96 1.50 -11.03
N GLY A 165 14.55 0.30 -10.59
CA GLY A 165 15.46 -0.80 -10.29
C GLY A 165 16.22 -0.61 -8.98
N VAL A 166 16.02 0.50 -8.25
CA VAL A 166 16.59 0.68 -6.91
C VAL A 166 15.84 -0.26 -5.94
N HIS A 167 16.55 -1.27 -5.51
CA HIS A 167 16.00 -2.38 -4.76
C HIS A 167 16.06 -2.15 -3.25
N PHE A 168 15.21 -2.83 -2.50
CA PHE A 168 15.23 -2.84 -1.03
C PHE A 168 16.62 -3.15 -0.47
N GLY A 169 17.38 -4.06 -1.12
CA GLY A 169 18.75 -4.40 -0.74
C GLY A 169 19.73 -3.22 -0.79
N HIS A 170 19.57 -2.27 -1.71
CA HIS A 170 20.42 -1.08 -1.78
C HIS A 170 20.25 -0.21 -0.52
N PHE A 171 19.00 0.06 -0.13
CA PHE A 171 18.69 0.83 1.08
C PHE A 171 19.11 0.07 2.35
N MET A 172 18.93 -1.25 2.39
CA MET A 172 19.38 -2.08 3.51
C MET A 172 20.91 -2.05 3.66
N ALA A 173 21.66 -2.04 2.56
CA ALA A 173 23.10 -1.89 2.57
C ALA A 173 23.51 -0.47 3.01
N GLY A 174 22.87 0.56 2.47
CA GLY A 174 23.08 1.97 2.85
C GLY A 174 22.82 2.23 4.33
N ALA A 175 21.77 1.60 4.89
CA ALA A 175 21.42 1.72 6.31
C ALA A 175 22.48 1.17 7.27
N LYS A 176 23.45 0.38 6.81
CA LYS A 176 24.60 -0.10 7.61
C LYS A 176 25.69 0.98 7.75
N HIS A 177 25.67 2.01 6.91
CA HIS A 177 26.65 3.11 6.93
C HIS A 177 25.98 4.39 7.43
N THR A 178 26.40 4.91 8.59
CA THR A 178 25.75 6.05 9.26
C THR A 178 25.58 7.28 8.37
N GLY A 179 26.60 7.65 7.59
CA GLY A 179 26.54 8.80 6.69
C GLY A 179 25.47 8.64 5.60
N ILE A 180 25.40 7.46 4.97
CA ILE A 180 24.38 7.16 3.96
C ILE A 180 22.99 7.12 4.60
N ALA A 181 22.84 6.46 5.75
CA ALA A 181 21.58 6.38 6.47
C ALA A 181 21.08 7.77 6.89
N THR A 182 21.99 8.69 7.29
CA THR A 182 21.63 10.07 7.63
C THR A 182 21.13 10.82 6.40
N PHE A 183 21.83 10.70 5.28
CA PHE A 183 21.41 11.32 4.02
C PHE A 183 20.06 10.77 3.55
N ASP A 184 19.89 9.46 3.51
CA ASP A 184 18.66 8.82 3.08
C ASP A 184 17.46 9.17 3.99
N ALA A 185 17.66 9.20 5.31
CA ALA A 185 16.63 9.62 6.26
C ALA A 185 16.21 11.07 6.04
N THR A 186 17.18 11.98 5.79
CA THR A 186 16.90 13.38 5.50
C THR A 186 16.11 13.54 4.19
N MET A 187 16.54 12.85 3.13
CA MET A 187 15.83 12.87 1.85
C MET A 187 14.43 12.30 1.94
N ALA A 188 14.23 11.20 2.70
CA ALA A 188 12.93 10.57 2.92
C ALA A 188 11.98 11.45 3.75
N GLN A 189 12.51 12.32 4.62
CA GLN A 189 11.73 13.24 5.45
C GLN A 189 11.14 14.40 4.63
N ILE A 190 11.83 14.91 3.61
CA ILE A 190 11.41 16.08 2.82
C ILE A 190 9.99 15.93 2.25
N PRO A 191 9.63 14.84 1.56
CA PRO A 191 8.28 14.65 1.04
C PRO A 191 7.20 14.73 2.11
N TYR A 192 7.48 14.21 3.29
CA TYR A 192 6.50 14.16 4.38
C TYR A 192 6.36 15.47 5.14
N GLN A 193 7.41 16.31 5.16
CA GLN A 193 7.34 17.64 5.72
C GLN A 193 6.67 18.65 4.79
N THR A 194 6.88 18.50 3.49
CA THR A 194 6.47 19.49 2.49
C THR A 194 5.22 19.13 1.70
N GLY A 195 4.81 17.84 1.69
CA GLY A 195 3.77 17.33 0.81
C GLY A 195 4.24 17.10 -0.63
N TYR A 196 5.55 17.29 -0.91
CA TYR A 196 6.12 17.11 -2.23
C TYR A 196 6.08 15.64 -2.65
N SER A 197 5.61 15.36 -3.86
CA SER A 197 5.64 14.03 -4.46
C SER A 197 6.78 13.91 -5.47
N PRO A 198 7.86 13.16 -5.15
CA PRO A 198 8.96 12.95 -6.09
C PRO A 198 8.47 12.29 -7.39
N LYS A 199 8.97 12.79 -8.54
CA LYS A 199 8.55 12.26 -9.85
C LYS A 199 8.89 10.78 -10.02
N ILE A 200 10.01 10.31 -9.43
CA ILE A 200 10.40 8.90 -9.48
C ILE A 200 9.35 7.99 -8.80
N TRP A 201 8.66 8.46 -7.77
CA TRP A 201 7.61 7.71 -7.10
C TRP A 201 6.32 7.59 -7.91
N GLN A 202 6.14 8.47 -8.91
CA GLN A 202 4.96 8.51 -9.77
C GLN A 202 5.03 7.51 -10.94
N HIS A 203 5.81 6.44 -10.80
CA HIS A 203 5.95 5.36 -11.75
C HIS A 203 5.72 4.02 -11.05
N GLY A 204 4.63 3.33 -11.38
CA GLY A 204 4.28 2.05 -10.78
C GLY A 204 4.28 0.93 -11.81
N VAL A 205 4.77 -0.24 -11.43
CA VAL A 205 4.80 -1.42 -12.28
C VAL A 205 3.78 -2.43 -11.79
N ASN A 206 2.82 -2.78 -12.62
CA ASN A 206 1.83 -3.81 -12.30
C ASN A 206 2.35 -5.18 -12.73
N VAL A 207 2.44 -6.10 -11.79
CA VAL A 207 2.70 -7.51 -12.04
C VAL A 207 1.37 -8.25 -11.99
N MET A 208 1.00 -8.88 -13.10
CA MET A 208 -0.26 -9.59 -13.20
C MET A 208 -0.08 -11.04 -12.74
N LEU A 209 -0.82 -11.44 -11.71
CA LEU A 209 -0.75 -12.79 -11.14
C LEU A 209 -2.02 -13.59 -11.44
N VAL A 210 -1.83 -14.83 -11.84
CA VAL A 210 -2.93 -15.80 -12.02
C VAL A 210 -3.50 -16.17 -10.64
N LYS A 211 -4.79 -15.87 -10.39
CA LYS A 211 -5.48 -16.24 -9.14
C LYS A 211 -5.82 -17.74 -9.09
N LYS A 212 -6.24 -18.30 -10.22
CA LYS A 212 -6.65 -19.69 -10.35
C LYS A 212 -5.87 -20.34 -11.48
N LYS A 213 -5.16 -21.43 -11.19
CA LYS A 213 -4.38 -22.15 -12.18
C LYS A 213 -5.25 -22.50 -13.38
N GLY A 214 -4.79 -22.14 -14.59
CA GLY A 214 -5.49 -22.38 -15.84
C GLY A 214 -6.49 -21.29 -16.26
N ASP A 215 -6.76 -20.29 -15.44
CA ASP A 215 -7.62 -19.14 -15.81
C ASP A 215 -6.75 -17.91 -16.09
N TYR A 216 -6.45 -17.68 -17.36
CA TYR A 216 -5.60 -16.58 -17.84
C TYR A 216 -6.42 -15.41 -18.39
N ARG A 217 -7.73 -15.36 -18.14
CA ARG A 217 -8.55 -14.21 -18.52
C ARG A 217 -8.06 -12.97 -17.80
N VAL A 218 -7.80 -11.90 -18.54
CA VAL A 218 -7.24 -10.65 -18.01
C VAL A 218 -8.07 -10.10 -16.84
N SER A 219 -9.40 -10.19 -16.90
CA SER A 219 -10.33 -9.78 -15.85
C SER A 219 -10.27 -10.63 -14.57
N LYS A 220 -9.63 -11.81 -14.61
CA LYS A 220 -9.47 -12.73 -13.47
C LYS A 220 -8.05 -12.72 -12.89
N LEU A 221 -7.15 -11.96 -13.49
CA LEU A 221 -5.81 -11.77 -12.94
C LEU A 221 -5.87 -10.85 -11.73
N ARG A 222 -4.83 -10.91 -10.91
CA ARG A 222 -4.59 -9.96 -9.81
C ARG A 222 -3.45 -9.04 -10.19
N ALA A 223 -3.71 -7.76 -10.33
CA ALA A 223 -2.67 -6.76 -10.45
C ALA A 223 -2.00 -6.54 -9.09
N ILE A 224 -0.68 -6.67 -9.03
CA ILE A 224 0.14 -6.30 -7.88
C ILE A 224 0.97 -5.11 -8.30
N LEU A 225 0.63 -3.96 -7.75
CA LEU A 225 1.32 -2.72 -8.04
C LEU A 225 2.61 -2.62 -7.21
N LEU A 226 3.72 -2.48 -7.90
CA LEU A 226 5.05 -2.28 -7.33
C LEU A 226 5.38 -0.78 -7.38
N TYR A 227 5.50 -0.19 -6.21
CA TYR A 227 6.01 1.16 -6.01
C TYR A 227 7.52 1.16 -5.79
N GLU A 228 8.14 2.33 -5.81
CA GLU A 228 9.53 2.51 -5.40
C GLU A 228 9.74 2.09 -3.93
N ALA A 229 10.90 1.55 -3.64
CA ALA A 229 11.18 0.92 -2.35
C ALA A 229 11.12 1.92 -1.19
N ASP A 230 11.65 3.13 -1.39
CA ASP A 230 11.63 4.23 -0.43
C ASP A 230 10.22 4.77 -0.18
N PHE A 231 9.39 4.92 -1.22
CA PHE A 231 7.98 5.29 -1.07
C PHE A 231 7.22 4.25 -0.24
N ASN A 232 7.42 2.96 -0.52
CA ASN A 232 6.82 1.88 0.27
C ASN A 232 7.26 1.94 1.73
N GLN A 233 8.54 2.19 2.00
CA GLN A 233 9.06 2.26 3.36
C GLN A 233 8.52 3.46 4.13
N ASN A 234 8.42 4.64 3.48
CA ASN A 234 7.82 5.83 4.07
C ASN A 234 6.36 5.60 4.45
N ASN A 235 5.55 5.06 3.52
CA ASN A 235 4.14 4.76 3.81
C ASN A 235 3.98 3.69 4.89
N LYS A 236 4.86 2.70 4.93
CA LYS A 236 4.87 1.68 5.98
C LYS A 236 5.17 2.28 7.36
N GLN A 237 6.09 3.25 7.42
CA GLN A 237 6.38 3.97 8.65
C GLN A 237 5.19 4.82 9.08
N LEU A 238 4.63 5.64 8.18
CA LEU A 238 3.45 6.46 8.44
C LEU A 238 2.27 5.61 8.94
N GLY A 239 1.96 4.50 8.25
CA GLY A 239 0.88 3.60 8.65
C GLY A 239 1.10 2.98 10.04
N ARG A 240 2.36 2.70 10.38
CA ARG A 240 2.72 2.17 11.71
C ARG A 240 2.50 3.21 12.81
N GLU A 241 2.99 4.44 12.61
CA GLU A 241 2.83 5.52 13.58
C GLU A 241 1.35 5.89 13.75
N MET A 242 0.60 5.95 12.67
CA MET A 242 -0.85 6.18 12.72
C MET A 242 -1.56 5.08 13.54
N MET A 243 -1.21 3.81 13.33
CA MET A 243 -1.82 2.71 14.07
C MET A 243 -1.45 2.73 15.55
N TYR A 244 -0.18 2.99 15.89
CA TYR A 244 0.23 3.11 17.28
C TYR A 244 -0.49 4.25 17.99
N TYR A 245 -0.59 5.39 17.35
CA TYR A 245 -1.29 6.53 17.86
C TYR A 245 -2.79 6.26 18.07
N ALA A 246 -3.44 5.63 17.09
CA ALA A 246 -4.85 5.28 17.18
C ALA A 246 -5.16 4.22 18.26
N GLU A 247 -4.22 3.27 18.48
CA GLU A 247 -4.31 2.29 19.57
C GLU A 247 -4.16 2.97 20.94
N ASP A 248 -3.17 3.85 21.09
CA ASP A 248 -2.87 4.55 22.33
C ASP A 248 -4.06 5.42 22.76
N LEU A 249 -4.70 6.09 21.81
CA LEU A 249 -5.90 6.88 22.02
C LEU A 249 -7.19 6.05 22.11
N LYS A 250 -7.13 4.72 21.93
CA LYS A 250 -8.30 3.82 21.90
C LYS A 250 -9.34 4.22 20.84
N ASN A 251 -8.90 4.75 19.72
CA ASN A 251 -9.76 5.18 18.60
C ASN A 251 -10.07 4.06 17.60
N ILE A 252 -9.62 2.83 17.86
CA ILE A 252 -9.90 1.65 17.05
C ILE A 252 -10.92 0.79 17.80
N ALA A 253 -11.97 0.38 17.09
CA ALA A 253 -12.98 -0.51 17.68
C ALA A 253 -12.32 -1.81 18.16
N PRO A 254 -12.69 -2.34 19.33
CA PRO A 254 -12.14 -3.59 19.87
C PRO A 254 -12.29 -4.77 18.91
N GLU A 255 -13.34 -4.77 18.11
CA GLU A 255 -13.67 -5.81 17.14
C GLU A 255 -12.85 -5.73 15.84
N GLN A 256 -12.08 -4.65 15.63
CA GLN A 256 -11.17 -4.52 14.51
C GLN A 256 -9.92 -5.37 14.75
N TYR A 257 -9.82 -6.54 14.15
CA TYR A 257 -8.66 -7.44 14.27
C TYR A 257 -7.61 -7.19 13.19
N GLY A 258 -8.04 -6.75 12.00
CA GLY A 258 -7.12 -6.55 10.87
C GLY A 258 -6.12 -5.41 11.08
N SER A 259 -4.87 -5.64 10.69
CA SER A 259 -3.77 -4.67 10.71
C SER A 259 -3.37 -4.13 12.09
N ARG A 260 -3.79 -4.78 13.18
CA ARG A 260 -3.44 -4.41 14.56
C ARG A 260 -2.32 -5.28 15.11
N LYS A 261 -1.45 -4.70 15.94
CA LYS A 261 -0.42 -5.43 16.66
C LYS A 261 -1.06 -6.38 17.68
N ASN A 262 -0.54 -7.59 17.79
CA ASN A 262 -1.03 -8.63 18.70
C ASN A 262 -2.47 -9.12 18.44
N HIS A 263 -3.03 -8.82 17.27
CA HIS A 263 -4.32 -9.35 16.82
C HIS A 263 -4.10 -10.24 15.60
N THR A 264 -4.76 -11.39 15.58
CA THR A 264 -4.61 -12.36 14.49
C THR A 264 -5.96 -12.75 13.90
N ALA A 265 -5.95 -13.34 12.71
CA ALA A 265 -7.15 -13.93 12.12
C ALA A 265 -7.70 -15.10 12.95
N ILE A 266 -6.81 -15.77 13.71
CA ILE A 266 -7.21 -16.87 14.61
C ILE A 266 -8.04 -16.32 15.76
N ASP A 267 -7.65 -15.20 16.37
CA ASP A 267 -8.40 -14.56 17.46
C ASP A 267 -9.82 -14.17 16.99
N HIS A 268 -9.89 -13.60 15.77
CA HIS A 268 -11.20 -13.28 15.18
C HIS A 268 -12.04 -14.54 14.92
N GLY A 269 -11.42 -15.60 14.38
CA GLY A 269 -12.09 -16.89 14.15
C GLY A 269 -12.60 -17.51 15.45
N LEU A 270 -11.79 -17.48 16.51
CA LEU A 270 -12.17 -17.98 17.83
C LEU A 270 -13.34 -17.17 18.42
N ASN A 271 -13.29 -15.85 18.36
CA ASN A 271 -14.38 -14.99 18.85
C ASN A 271 -15.70 -15.29 18.13
N LYS A 272 -15.65 -15.47 16.80
CA LYS A 272 -16.81 -15.90 16.01
C LYS A 272 -17.32 -17.26 16.46
N GLN A 273 -16.45 -18.25 16.68
CA GLN A 273 -16.84 -19.59 17.14
C GLN A 273 -17.49 -19.53 18.53
N LEU A 274 -16.88 -18.82 19.48
CA LEU A 274 -17.42 -18.65 20.82
C LEU A 274 -18.79 -17.96 20.81
N THR A 275 -19.00 -17.00 19.91
CA THR A 275 -20.31 -16.35 19.72
C THR A 275 -21.38 -17.36 19.29
N PHE A 276 -21.09 -18.23 18.33
CA PHE A 276 -22.00 -19.27 17.90
C PHE A 276 -22.28 -20.30 19.02
N ASP A 277 -21.27 -20.70 19.77
CA ASP A 277 -21.41 -21.64 20.87
C ASP A 277 -22.25 -21.05 21.99
N LEU A 278 -22.08 -19.76 22.31
CA LEU A 278 -22.89 -19.06 23.29
C LEU A 278 -24.35 -18.96 22.86
N MET A 279 -24.63 -18.66 21.59
CA MET A 279 -25.98 -18.62 21.04
C MET A 279 -26.64 -19.99 21.12
N ARG A 280 -25.93 -21.07 20.80
CA ARG A 280 -26.39 -22.46 20.88
C ARG A 280 -26.71 -22.87 22.33
N ILE A 281 -25.77 -22.61 23.25
CA ILE A 281 -25.93 -22.96 24.67
C ILE A 281 -27.13 -22.21 25.28
N LYS A 282 -27.26 -20.92 24.99
CA LYS A 282 -28.36 -20.09 25.51
C LYS A 282 -29.65 -20.23 24.73
N LYS A 283 -29.70 -21.09 23.70
CA LYS A 283 -30.85 -21.28 22.79
C LYS A 283 -31.42 -19.95 22.26
N LYS A 284 -30.51 -18.96 21.99
CA LYS A 284 -30.91 -17.67 21.43
C LYS A 284 -30.84 -17.72 19.90
N PRO A 285 -31.92 -17.28 19.21
CA PRO A 285 -31.87 -17.13 17.77
C PRO A 285 -30.86 -16.04 17.41
N GLY A 286 -30.15 -16.21 16.29
CA GLY A 286 -29.21 -15.21 15.78
C GLY A 286 -28.74 -15.55 14.38
N ALA A 287 -28.25 -14.55 13.68
CA ALA A 287 -27.65 -14.69 12.36
C ALA A 287 -26.35 -13.92 12.32
N VAL A 288 -25.39 -14.43 11.57
CA VAL A 288 -24.12 -13.76 11.30
C VAL A 288 -24.02 -13.49 9.80
N GLY A 289 -23.97 -12.20 9.44
CA GLY A 289 -23.68 -11.76 8.08
C GLY A 289 -22.17 -11.70 7.84
N SER A 290 -21.73 -12.16 6.67
CA SER A 290 -20.36 -11.98 6.21
C SER A 290 -20.37 -11.20 4.90
N THR A 291 -19.62 -10.11 4.84
CA THR A 291 -19.49 -9.29 3.63
C THR A 291 -18.02 -9.26 3.21
N ASP A 292 -17.78 -9.32 1.90
CA ASP A 292 -16.46 -9.12 1.30
C ASP A 292 -16.58 -8.09 0.16
N ALA A 293 -15.71 -7.09 0.18
CA ALA A 293 -15.73 -6.05 -0.82
C ALA A 293 -14.99 -6.49 -2.08
N LEU A 294 -15.72 -6.57 -3.20
CA LEU A 294 -15.15 -6.88 -4.50
C LEU A 294 -14.11 -5.81 -4.89
N SER A 295 -12.86 -6.25 -5.16
CA SER A 295 -11.77 -5.35 -5.56
C SER A 295 -11.57 -4.17 -4.61
N CYS A 296 -11.62 -4.42 -3.29
CA CYS A 296 -11.65 -3.42 -2.23
C CYS A 296 -10.63 -2.29 -2.42
N TYR A 297 -9.36 -2.65 -2.67
CA TYR A 297 -8.28 -1.66 -2.80
C TYR A 297 -8.45 -0.74 -4.02
N ASN A 298 -9.06 -1.23 -5.10
CA ASN A 298 -9.28 -0.46 -6.32
C ASN A 298 -10.51 0.46 -6.22
N ARG A 299 -11.22 0.42 -5.10
CA ARG A 299 -12.45 1.20 -4.85
C ARG A 299 -12.29 2.21 -3.71
N VAL A 300 -11.08 2.35 -3.19
CA VAL A 300 -10.81 3.32 -2.12
C VAL A 300 -10.90 4.73 -2.69
N VAL A 301 -11.85 5.50 -2.18
CA VAL A 301 -12.00 6.93 -2.52
C VAL A 301 -10.92 7.72 -1.78
N HIS A 302 -9.96 8.27 -2.50
CA HIS A 302 -8.78 8.92 -1.92
C HIS A 302 -9.12 10.11 -1.02
N SER A 303 -10.10 10.92 -1.41
CA SER A 303 -10.54 12.05 -0.58
C SER A 303 -11.12 11.61 0.76
N VAL A 304 -11.89 10.51 0.78
CA VAL A 304 -12.42 9.92 2.03
C VAL A 304 -11.32 9.30 2.86
N ALA A 305 -10.39 8.57 2.24
CA ALA A 305 -9.24 8.00 2.93
C ALA A 305 -8.35 9.08 3.55
N SER A 306 -8.13 10.19 2.84
CA SER A 306 -7.42 11.37 3.35
C SER A 306 -8.11 11.96 4.58
N LEU A 307 -9.43 12.18 4.52
CA LEU A 307 -10.19 12.66 5.66
C LEU A 307 -10.13 11.68 6.84
N ALA A 308 -10.20 10.37 6.58
CA ALA A 308 -10.07 9.35 7.61
C ALA A 308 -8.69 9.37 8.29
N MET A 309 -7.60 9.57 7.53
CA MET A 309 -6.26 9.73 8.08
C MET A 309 -6.13 11.01 8.91
N ARG A 310 -6.66 12.14 8.43
CA ARG A 310 -6.72 13.41 9.17
C ARG A 310 -7.57 13.30 10.45
N ARG A 311 -8.66 12.54 10.38
CA ARG A 311 -9.48 12.20 11.54
C ARG A 311 -8.67 11.49 12.63
N GLN A 312 -7.72 10.65 12.24
CA GLN A 312 -6.80 9.92 13.12
C GLN A 312 -5.57 10.74 13.53
N GLY A 313 -5.50 12.03 13.21
CA GLY A 313 -4.41 12.91 13.62
C GLY A 313 -3.20 12.93 12.70
N VAL A 314 -3.27 12.36 11.50
CA VAL A 314 -2.18 12.47 10.52
C VAL A 314 -2.13 13.89 9.97
N PRO A 315 -0.96 14.55 9.97
CA PRO A 315 -0.78 15.88 9.39
C PRO A 315 -1.07 15.91 7.88
N PRO A 316 -1.45 17.06 7.30
CA PRO A 316 -1.78 17.15 5.88
C PRO A 316 -0.63 16.78 4.93
N ALA A 317 0.61 17.19 5.21
CA ALA A 317 1.72 17.07 4.29
C ALA A 317 2.01 15.62 3.83
N PRO A 318 2.19 14.60 4.71
CA PRO A 318 2.39 13.23 4.26
C PRO A 318 1.18 12.66 3.49
N ILE A 319 -0.04 13.08 3.82
CA ILE A 319 -1.26 12.69 3.11
C ILE A 319 -1.24 13.25 1.69
N ILE A 320 -0.92 14.54 1.53
CA ILE A 320 -0.78 15.19 0.22
C ILE A 320 0.29 14.49 -0.60
N CYS A 321 1.47 14.23 -0.02
CA CYS A 321 2.53 13.50 -0.71
C CYS A 321 2.06 12.14 -1.20
N MET A 322 1.47 11.33 -0.32
CA MET A 322 1.03 9.97 -0.63
C MET A 322 -0.04 9.95 -1.72
N PHE A 323 -1.14 10.71 -1.55
CA PHE A 323 -2.23 10.68 -2.52
C PHE A 323 -1.88 11.39 -3.83
N THR A 324 -1.06 12.46 -3.81
CA THR A 324 -0.55 13.04 -5.05
C THR A 324 0.32 12.04 -5.82
N THR A 325 1.15 11.25 -5.12
CA THR A 325 1.95 10.20 -5.76
C THR A 325 1.04 9.17 -6.43
N ILE A 326 0.02 8.68 -5.72
CA ILE A 326 -0.90 7.65 -6.25
C ILE A 326 -1.74 8.22 -7.41
N GLN A 327 -2.28 9.43 -7.28
CA GLN A 327 -3.12 10.06 -8.32
C GLN A 327 -2.36 10.46 -9.57
N LYS A 328 -1.06 10.75 -9.47
CA LYS A 328 -0.18 11.05 -10.61
C LYS A 328 0.59 9.83 -11.11
N LEU A 329 0.26 8.65 -10.61
CA LEU A 329 0.99 7.43 -10.94
C LEU A 329 0.78 7.06 -12.42
N LYS A 330 1.89 6.83 -13.12
CA LYS A 330 1.90 6.17 -14.42
C LYS A 330 2.04 4.68 -14.21
N HIS A 331 1.07 3.94 -14.69
CA HIS A 331 0.99 2.49 -14.53
C HIS A 331 1.60 1.78 -15.74
N TYR A 332 2.63 0.99 -15.50
CA TYR A 332 3.28 0.11 -16.47
C TYR A 332 2.91 -1.34 -16.17
N ILE A 333 3.09 -2.23 -17.13
CA ILE A 333 2.89 -3.68 -16.97
C ILE A 333 4.23 -4.40 -17.08
N ARG A 334 4.48 -5.35 -16.19
CA ARG A 334 5.61 -6.27 -16.27
C ARG A 334 5.15 -7.61 -16.83
N THR A 335 5.73 -7.98 -17.97
CA THR A 335 5.51 -9.24 -18.68
C THR A 335 6.81 -10.06 -18.76
N ILE A 336 6.79 -11.19 -19.46
CA ILE A 336 8.03 -11.93 -19.77
C ILE A 336 9.00 -11.12 -20.66
N PHE A 337 8.49 -10.13 -21.38
CA PHE A 337 9.27 -9.25 -22.28
C PHE A 337 9.89 -8.04 -21.56
N GLY A 338 9.67 -7.92 -20.25
CA GLY A 338 10.10 -6.76 -19.43
C GLY A 338 8.95 -5.83 -19.06
N ASP A 339 9.30 -4.60 -18.68
CA ASP A 339 8.33 -3.55 -18.38
C ASP A 339 7.86 -2.89 -19.68
N SER A 340 6.55 -2.60 -19.78
CA SER A 340 5.97 -1.95 -20.94
C SER A 340 6.52 -0.54 -21.17
N GLU A 341 6.57 -0.11 -22.42
CA GLU A 341 6.84 1.29 -22.78
C GLU A 341 5.57 2.14 -22.64
N LEU A 342 4.42 1.59 -23.01
CA LEU A 342 3.11 2.19 -22.83
C LEU A 342 2.71 2.20 -21.36
N SER A 343 1.96 3.22 -20.97
CA SER A 343 1.41 3.37 -19.63
C SER A 343 0.05 4.07 -19.69
N PHE A 344 -0.76 3.91 -18.64
CA PHE A 344 -1.95 4.74 -18.41
C PHE A 344 -1.78 5.54 -17.10
N GLY A 345 -2.65 6.53 -16.89
CA GLY A 345 -2.60 7.39 -15.72
C GLY A 345 -1.62 8.56 -15.88
N GLY A 346 -1.26 9.18 -14.77
CA GLY A 346 -0.40 10.38 -14.75
C GLY A 346 -1.18 11.69 -14.68
N ASP A 347 -2.48 11.67 -14.82
CA ASP A 347 -3.39 12.81 -14.66
C ASP A 347 -4.02 12.75 -13.26
N LEU A 348 -4.21 13.93 -12.64
CA LEU A 348 -4.68 14.08 -11.25
C LEU A 348 -6.04 13.38 -10.93
N TRP A 349 -6.72 12.86 -11.94
CA TRP A 349 -8.08 12.31 -11.88
C TRP A 349 -8.15 10.82 -12.25
N ALA A 350 -7.01 10.18 -12.49
CA ALA A 350 -6.94 8.81 -12.99
C ALA A 350 -6.98 7.74 -11.88
N VAL A 351 -7.81 7.94 -10.86
CA VAL A 351 -8.07 6.88 -9.86
C VAL A 351 -9.55 6.88 -9.47
#